data_f2b6aadd8d8e26022f4222c31a32f5c2
#
_entry.id   f2b6aadd8d8e26022f4222c31a32f5c2
#
_cell.length_a   1.000
_cell.length_b   1.000
_cell.length_c   1.000
_cell.angle_alpha   90.00
_cell.angle_beta   90.00
_cell.angle_gamma   90.00
#
_symmetry.space_group_name_H-M   'P 1'
#
loop_
_entity.id
_entity.type
_entity.pdbx_description
1 polymer ?
#
loop_
_entity_poly.entity_id
_entity_poly.type
_entity_poly.pdbx_seq_one_letter_code
_entity_poly.pdbx_strand_id
1 'polypeptide(L)'
;ASDGKIIHLDELVKVAHVEEDPQSYYRINGLNSIYMSITAVETANQLQLSNEVMAEMEDIRLTLPPGYEVHTSYDATEYIREELNKIYFRTELTVLILLLFVALITRNLRYLFLIVTSLTINIAVAAIFYYIFGLEMQLYSLAGITISLNLVIDNTIVMTDHILHRRNLKAFVSVLAATLTTIGALVIIFFLDEKIRLNLQDFAAVVIINLAVSLFVALFFVPSMIDKIK
;
A
#
# COMPACT_ATOMS: atom_id res chain seq x y z
N ALA A 1 -62.72 9.48 -10.98
CA ALA A 1 -63.27 10.66 -11.70
C ALA A 1 -63.57 10.19 -13.12
N SER A 2 -64.86 10.15 -13.48
CA SER A 2 -65.30 9.62 -14.81
C SER A 2 -65.36 10.70 -15.92
N ASP A 3 -64.99 11.95 -15.60
CA ASP A 3 -65.15 13.08 -16.51
C ASP A 3 -63.86 13.60 -17.18
N GLY A 4 -62.75 12.91 -17.03
CA GLY A 4 -61.51 13.31 -17.70
C GLY A 4 -60.98 14.71 -17.30
N LYS A 5 -61.52 15.33 -16.25
CA LYS A 5 -61.06 16.62 -15.76
C LYS A 5 -59.74 16.47 -15.03
N ILE A 6 -58.69 17.10 -15.53
CA ILE A 6 -57.41 17.19 -14.85
C ILE A 6 -57.59 18.08 -13.62
N ILE A 7 -57.42 17.54 -12.45
CA ILE A 7 -57.47 18.28 -11.16
C ILE A 7 -56.00 18.38 -10.69
N HIS A 8 -55.50 19.57 -10.50
CA HIS A 8 -54.17 19.78 -9.93
C HIS A 8 -54.15 19.48 -8.47
N LEU A 9 -53.01 18.91 -7.96
CA LEU A 9 -52.87 18.47 -6.60
C LEU A 9 -53.04 19.61 -5.58
N ASP A 10 -52.63 20.81 -5.95
CA ASP A 10 -52.77 22.06 -5.19
C ASP A 10 -54.22 22.52 -4.97
N GLU A 11 -55.16 22.05 -5.83
CA GLU A 11 -56.60 22.30 -5.68
C GLU A 11 -57.22 21.40 -4.59
N LEU A 12 -56.61 20.25 -4.30
CA LEU A 12 -57.14 19.23 -3.38
C LEU A 12 -56.44 19.19 -2.06
N VAL A 13 -55.14 19.56 -2.03
CA VAL A 13 -54.29 19.38 -0.87
C VAL A 13 -53.43 20.63 -0.63
N LYS A 14 -53.37 21.10 0.58
CA LYS A 14 -52.46 22.16 0.98
C LYS A 14 -51.12 21.49 1.36
N VAL A 15 -50.10 21.61 0.52
CA VAL A 15 -48.76 21.12 0.81
C VAL A 15 -48.08 22.17 1.71
N ALA A 16 -47.78 21.78 2.93
CA ALA A 16 -46.95 22.55 3.83
C ALA A 16 -45.64 21.83 4.09
N HIS A 17 -44.53 22.54 3.98
CA HIS A 17 -43.24 22.02 4.42
C HIS A 17 -43.16 22.23 5.93
N VAL A 18 -43.15 21.13 6.68
CA VAL A 18 -43.05 21.14 8.13
C VAL A 18 -41.81 20.38 8.52
N GLU A 19 -40.96 21.00 9.31
CA GLU A 19 -39.86 20.28 9.95
C GLU A 19 -40.44 19.37 11.04
N GLU A 20 -40.15 18.10 10.99
CA GLU A 20 -40.46 17.15 12.06
C GLU A 20 -39.60 17.47 13.28
N ASP A 21 -40.20 17.41 14.49
CA ASP A 21 -39.43 17.54 15.73
C ASP A 21 -38.33 16.46 15.77
N PRO A 22 -37.07 16.85 16.02
CA PRO A 22 -35.96 15.91 15.99
C PRO A 22 -36.14 14.82 17.06
N GLN A 23 -36.15 13.56 16.62
CA GLN A 23 -36.29 12.39 17.51
C GLN A 23 -35.07 12.14 18.38
N SER A 24 -33.87 12.67 17.95
CA SER A 24 -32.63 12.57 18.70
C SER A 24 -31.77 13.81 18.47
N TYR A 25 -31.00 14.18 19.50
CA TYR A 25 -30.06 15.29 19.44
C TYR A 25 -28.64 14.74 19.57
N TYR A 26 -27.76 15.10 18.62
CA TYR A 26 -26.35 14.90 18.77
C TYR A 26 -25.70 16.19 19.26
N ARG A 27 -24.92 16.11 20.35
CA ARG A 27 -24.29 17.28 20.98
C ARG A 27 -22.82 17.03 21.25
N ILE A 28 -21.98 18.00 20.91
CA ILE A 28 -20.56 18.04 21.26
C ILE A 28 -20.36 19.21 22.22
N ASN A 29 -19.83 18.96 23.42
CA ASN A 29 -19.62 19.97 24.47
C ASN A 29 -20.87 20.80 24.79
N GLY A 30 -22.07 20.19 24.70
CA GLY A 30 -23.35 20.86 24.95
C GLY A 30 -23.94 21.64 23.77
N LEU A 31 -23.22 21.78 22.68
CA LEU A 31 -23.67 22.42 21.43
C LEU A 31 -24.37 21.41 20.54
N ASN A 32 -25.48 21.80 19.93
CA ASN A 32 -26.17 20.97 18.95
C ASN A 32 -25.26 20.78 17.74
N SER A 33 -25.10 19.53 17.30
CA SER A 33 -24.19 19.15 16.24
C SER A 33 -24.89 18.23 15.26
N ILE A 34 -24.43 18.24 14.01
CA ILE A 34 -24.84 17.29 12.98
C ILE A 34 -23.68 16.30 12.81
N TYR A 35 -24.00 15.02 12.89
CA TYR A 35 -23.04 13.94 12.67
C TYR A 35 -23.14 13.45 11.23
N MET A 36 -22.01 13.45 10.53
CA MET A 36 -21.87 12.86 9.21
C MET A 36 -20.86 11.71 9.26
N SER A 37 -21.26 10.56 8.75
CA SER A 37 -20.39 9.40 8.60
C SER A 37 -20.09 9.15 7.13
N ILE A 38 -18.81 9.14 6.78
CA ILE A 38 -18.32 8.82 5.44
C ILE A 38 -17.69 7.44 5.52
N THR A 39 -18.20 6.49 4.76
CA THR A 39 -17.72 5.11 4.77
C THR A 39 -17.14 4.76 3.41
N ALA A 40 -15.90 4.27 3.40
CA ALA A 40 -15.25 3.77 2.20
C ALA A 40 -15.93 2.47 1.71
N VAL A 41 -16.04 2.31 0.40
CA VAL A 41 -16.36 1.00 -0.20
C VAL A 41 -15.16 0.08 -0.05
N GLU A 42 -15.39 -1.25 -0.06
CA GLU A 42 -14.34 -2.25 0.19
C GLU A 42 -13.13 -2.15 -0.76
N THR A 43 -13.33 -1.63 -1.97
CA THR A 43 -12.29 -1.46 -2.99
C THR A 43 -11.58 -0.12 -2.96
N ALA A 44 -12.03 0.85 -2.14
CA ALA A 44 -11.46 2.19 -2.14
C ALA A 44 -10.16 2.25 -1.33
N ASN A 45 -9.20 3.04 -1.83
CA ASN A 45 -8.01 3.40 -1.08
C ASN A 45 -8.38 4.34 0.07
N GLN A 46 -8.41 3.80 1.29
CA GLN A 46 -8.84 4.53 2.49
C GLN A 46 -7.99 5.76 2.79
N LEU A 47 -6.66 5.68 2.54
CA LEU A 47 -5.74 6.81 2.76
C LEU A 47 -5.99 7.94 1.77
N GLN A 48 -6.21 7.60 0.50
CA GLN A 48 -6.52 8.58 -0.52
C GLN A 48 -7.86 9.23 -0.25
N LEU A 49 -8.90 8.43 0.06
CA LEU A 49 -10.22 8.93 0.40
C LEU A 49 -10.18 9.89 1.60
N SER A 50 -9.46 9.53 2.68
CA SER A 50 -9.32 10.41 3.85
C SER A 50 -8.65 11.72 3.47
N ASN A 51 -7.60 11.72 2.65
CA ASN A 51 -6.93 12.93 2.22
C ASN A 51 -7.86 13.83 1.37
N GLU A 52 -8.64 13.25 0.45
CA GLU A 52 -9.61 13.98 -0.37
C GLU A 52 -10.74 14.57 0.49
N VAL A 53 -11.28 13.78 1.43
CA VAL A 53 -12.32 14.24 2.36
C VAL A 53 -11.80 15.37 3.26
N MET A 54 -10.58 15.25 3.79
CA MET A 54 -9.99 16.29 4.62
C MET A 54 -9.74 17.60 3.84
N ALA A 55 -9.32 17.50 2.58
CA ALA A 55 -9.16 18.67 1.72
C ALA A 55 -10.51 19.36 1.45
N GLU A 56 -11.57 18.60 1.12
CA GLU A 56 -12.91 19.13 0.89
C GLU A 56 -13.51 19.73 2.18
N MET A 57 -13.25 19.11 3.32
CA MET A 57 -13.69 19.65 4.63
C MET A 57 -13.05 21.00 4.95
N GLU A 58 -11.78 21.21 4.58
CA GLU A 58 -11.12 22.51 4.77
C GLU A 58 -11.74 23.58 3.88
N ASP A 59 -12.09 23.25 2.63
CA ASP A 59 -12.77 24.15 1.71
C ASP A 59 -14.19 24.50 2.24
N ILE A 60 -14.93 23.50 2.73
CA ILE A 60 -16.24 23.73 3.38
C ILE A 60 -16.10 24.64 4.60
N ARG A 61 -15.08 24.44 5.41
CA ARG A 61 -14.82 25.24 6.62
C ARG A 61 -14.69 26.73 6.32
N LEU A 62 -14.07 27.06 5.18
CA LEU A 62 -13.93 28.44 4.72
C LEU A 62 -15.23 29.08 4.27
N THR A 63 -16.25 28.29 3.91
CA THR A 63 -17.54 28.73 3.41
C THR A 63 -18.63 28.77 4.48
N LEU A 64 -18.39 28.22 5.66
CA LEU A 64 -19.36 28.15 6.74
C LEU A 64 -19.67 29.53 7.31
N PRO A 65 -20.95 29.81 7.68
CA PRO A 65 -21.31 31.02 8.39
C PRO A 65 -20.62 31.12 9.76
N PRO A 66 -20.45 32.34 10.30
CA PRO A 66 -19.90 32.55 11.63
C PRO A 66 -20.72 31.79 12.69
N GLY A 67 -20.03 31.07 13.56
CA GLY A 67 -20.63 30.27 14.63
C GLY A 67 -20.80 28.79 14.34
N TYR A 68 -20.43 28.35 13.12
CA TYR A 68 -20.32 26.91 12.76
C TYR A 68 -18.88 26.47 12.75
N GLU A 69 -18.63 25.29 13.30
CA GLU A 69 -17.31 24.64 13.29
C GLU A 69 -17.43 23.21 12.83
N VAL A 70 -16.43 22.75 12.05
CA VAL A 70 -16.31 21.35 11.62
C VAL A 70 -15.24 20.68 12.46
N HIS A 71 -15.60 19.56 13.09
CA HIS A 71 -14.69 18.73 13.87
C HIS A 71 -14.67 17.32 13.34
N THR A 72 -13.46 16.79 13.12
CA THR A 72 -13.28 15.37 12.85
C THR A 72 -13.35 14.61 14.16
N SER A 73 -14.39 13.79 14.31
CA SER A 73 -14.60 13.00 15.51
C SER A 73 -13.78 11.71 15.52
N TYR A 74 -13.59 11.12 14.36
CA TYR A 74 -12.84 9.87 14.18
C TYR A 74 -12.34 9.75 12.74
N ASP A 75 -11.06 9.44 12.58
CA ASP A 75 -10.45 9.08 11.30
C ASP A 75 -9.82 7.68 11.42
N ALA A 76 -10.42 6.71 10.74
CA ALA A 76 -9.91 5.33 10.71
C ALA A 76 -8.50 5.23 10.11
N THR A 77 -8.10 6.21 9.30
CA THR A 77 -6.77 6.20 8.65
C THR A 77 -5.64 6.63 9.56
N GLU A 78 -5.92 7.25 10.70
CA GLU A 78 -4.90 7.60 11.69
C GLU A 78 -4.15 6.35 12.16
N TYR A 79 -4.89 5.29 12.52
CA TYR A 79 -4.31 3.99 12.86
C TYR A 79 -3.48 3.41 11.69
N ILE A 80 -3.99 3.50 10.46
CA ILE A 80 -3.28 3.01 9.27
C ILE A 80 -1.95 3.78 9.08
N ARG A 81 -1.96 5.11 9.25
CA ARG A 81 -0.75 5.95 9.16
C ARG A 81 0.27 5.61 10.24
N GLU A 82 -0.17 5.36 11.47
CA GLU A 82 0.72 4.93 12.54
C GLU A 82 1.37 3.56 12.23
N GLU A 83 0.58 2.59 11.77
CA GLU A 83 1.11 1.27 11.41
C GLU A 83 2.09 1.35 10.23
N LEU A 84 1.80 2.19 9.22
CA LEU A 84 2.72 2.45 8.11
C LEU A 84 4.05 3.04 8.60
N ASN A 85 4.02 4.03 9.48
CA ASN A 85 5.23 4.61 10.04
C ASN A 85 6.05 3.57 10.81
N LYS A 86 5.40 2.69 11.57
CA LYS A 86 6.07 1.57 12.25
C LYS A 86 6.70 0.59 11.25
N ILE A 87 5.99 0.27 10.16
CA ILE A 87 6.48 -0.60 9.08
C ILE A 87 7.71 0.04 8.43
N TYR A 88 7.66 1.31 8.04
CA TYR A 88 8.79 2.02 7.45
C TYR A 88 10.01 2.02 8.37
N PHE A 89 9.83 2.40 9.62
CA PHE A 89 10.93 2.43 10.59
C PHE A 89 11.57 1.06 10.80
N ARG A 90 10.75 0.01 10.94
CA ARG A 90 11.24 -1.37 11.09
C ARG A 90 11.97 -1.86 9.85
N THR A 91 11.48 -1.51 8.67
CA THR A 91 12.11 -1.87 7.39
C THR A 91 13.46 -1.20 7.25
N GLU A 92 13.52 0.11 7.47
CA GLU A 92 14.77 0.87 7.41
C GLU A 92 15.80 0.33 8.39
N LEU A 93 15.39 0.08 9.63
CA LEU A 93 16.25 -0.51 10.66
C LEU A 93 16.75 -1.90 10.26
N THR A 94 15.89 -2.76 9.71
CA THR A 94 16.26 -4.11 9.28
C THR A 94 17.26 -4.07 8.15
N VAL A 95 17.04 -3.25 7.13
CA VAL A 95 17.95 -3.06 6.00
C VAL A 95 19.30 -2.52 6.48
N LEU A 96 19.30 -1.53 7.39
CA LEU A 96 20.50 -0.96 7.95
C LEU A 96 21.32 -1.99 8.74
N ILE A 97 20.67 -2.76 9.63
CA ILE A 97 21.33 -3.83 10.41
C ILE A 97 21.93 -4.87 9.48
N LEU A 98 21.20 -5.28 8.44
CA LEU A 98 21.66 -6.30 7.50
C LEU A 98 22.84 -5.81 6.68
N LEU A 99 22.82 -4.57 6.17
CA LEU A 99 23.95 -3.97 5.47
C LEU A 99 25.16 -3.79 6.36
N LEU A 100 24.97 -3.40 7.62
CA LEU A 100 26.04 -3.30 8.62
C LEU A 100 26.65 -4.67 8.89
N PHE A 101 25.84 -5.71 9.05
CA PHE A 101 26.29 -7.08 9.25
C PHE A 101 27.13 -7.58 8.07
N VAL A 102 26.65 -7.36 6.85
CA VAL A 102 27.42 -7.69 5.63
C VAL A 102 28.72 -6.92 5.57
N ALA A 103 28.73 -5.63 5.89
CA ALA A 103 29.94 -4.80 5.90
C ALA A 103 30.96 -5.30 6.93
N LEU A 104 30.52 -5.71 8.11
CA LEU A 104 31.38 -6.25 9.17
C LEU A 104 32.03 -7.58 8.80
N ILE A 105 31.25 -8.48 8.16
CA ILE A 105 31.75 -9.82 7.76
C ILE A 105 32.70 -9.72 6.58
N THR A 106 32.30 -9.02 5.53
CA THR A 106 33.04 -8.99 4.28
C THR A 106 34.23 -8.03 4.31
N ARG A 107 34.17 -6.99 5.14
CA ARG A 107 35.16 -5.91 5.24
C ARG A 107 35.59 -5.32 3.88
N ASN A 108 34.72 -5.47 2.87
CA ASN A 108 34.99 -5.04 1.51
C ASN A 108 33.92 -4.07 1.02
N LEU A 109 34.25 -2.80 0.92
CA LEU A 109 33.36 -1.74 0.48
C LEU A 109 32.81 -1.97 -0.94
N ARG A 110 33.58 -2.62 -1.82
CA ARG A 110 33.13 -2.92 -3.19
C ARG A 110 31.97 -3.92 -3.18
N TYR A 111 32.03 -4.90 -2.28
CA TYR A 111 30.96 -5.88 -2.10
C TYR A 111 29.67 -5.21 -1.57
N LEU A 112 29.83 -4.34 -0.58
CA LEU A 112 28.70 -3.57 -0.04
C LEU A 112 28.06 -2.67 -1.12
N PHE A 113 28.90 -1.96 -1.89
CA PHE A 113 28.43 -1.12 -2.99
C PHE A 113 27.63 -1.93 -4.03
N LEU A 114 28.07 -3.13 -4.37
CA LEU A 114 27.37 -4.02 -5.31
C LEU A 114 25.98 -4.38 -4.77
N ILE A 115 25.88 -4.76 -3.50
CA ILE A 115 24.58 -5.12 -2.88
C ILE A 115 23.65 -3.90 -2.88
N VAL A 116 24.12 -2.73 -2.43
CA VAL A 116 23.30 -1.51 -2.39
C VAL A 116 22.83 -1.13 -3.81
N THR A 117 23.73 -1.19 -4.81
CA THR A 117 23.36 -0.89 -6.20
C THR A 117 22.35 -1.89 -6.75
N SER A 118 22.51 -3.20 -6.45
CA SER A 118 21.56 -4.23 -6.86
C SER A 118 20.17 -4.02 -6.25
N LEU A 119 20.13 -3.62 -4.98
CA LEU A 119 18.87 -3.29 -4.30
C LEU A 119 18.19 -2.07 -4.93
N THR A 120 18.96 -1.01 -5.19
CA THR A 120 18.42 0.20 -5.81
C THR A 120 17.83 -0.11 -7.20
N ILE A 121 18.53 -0.89 -8.00
CA ILE A 121 18.02 -1.32 -9.32
C ILE A 121 16.78 -2.19 -9.18
N ASN A 122 16.76 -3.10 -8.20
CA ASN A 122 15.60 -3.94 -7.96
C ASN A 122 14.36 -3.10 -7.65
N ILE A 123 14.48 -2.16 -6.72
CA ILE A 123 13.39 -1.25 -6.34
C ILE A 123 12.94 -0.41 -7.54
N ALA A 124 13.89 0.15 -8.30
CA ALA A 124 13.58 0.97 -9.46
C ALA A 124 12.83 0.19 -10.55
N VAL A 125 13.27 -1.02 -10.86
CA VAL A 125 12.60 -1.88 -11.85
C VAL A 125 11.24 -2.34 -11.33
N ALA A 126 11.13 -2.73 -10.06
CA ALA A 126 9.86 -3.11 -9.46
C ALA A 126 8.85 -1.95 -9.48
N ALA A 127 9.27 -0.72 -9.20
CA ALA A 127 8.43 0.46 -9.27
C ALA A 127 7.84 0.71 -10.67
N ILE A 128 8.61 0.43 -11.74
CA ILE A 128 8.12 0.48 -13.12
C ILE A 128 6.98 -0.53 -13.31
N PHE A 129 7.15 -1.76 -12.81
CA PHE A 129 6.09 -2.77 -12.90
C PHE A 129 4.86 -2.40 -12.07
N TYR A 130 5.01 -1.80 -10.88
CA TYR A 130 3.88 -1.32 -10.09
C TYR A 130 3.06 -0.29 -10.86
N TYR A 131 3.75 0.63 -11.53
CA TYR A 131 3.09 1.63 -12.38
C TYR A 131 2.36 1.01 -13.58
N ILE A 132 3.00 0.05 -14.28
CA ILE A 132 2.42 -0.63 -15.45
C ILE A 132 1.17 -1.44 -15.06
N PHE A 133 1.20 -2.13 -13.92
CA PHE A 133 0.07 -2.94 -13.45
C PHE A 133 -0.97 -2.13 -12.66
N GLY A 134 -0.76 -0.83 -12.47
CA GLY A 134 -1.70 0.02 -11.75
C GLY A 134 -1.88 -0.37 -10.29
N LEU A 135 -0.83 -0.88 -9.63
CA LEU A 135 -0.90 -1.31 -8.24
C LEU A 135 -1.02 -0.09 -7.32
N GLU A 136 -2.04 -0.09 -6.49
CA GLU A 136 -2.25 0.97 -5.52
C GLU A 136 -1.36 0.78 -4.29
N MET A 137 -0.79 1.90 -3.82
CA MET A 137 0.04 1.92 -2.60
C MET A 137 -0.85 2.00 -1.36
N GLN A 138 -1.38 0.84 -0.97
CA GLN A 138 -2.19 0.64 0.22
C GLN A 138 -1.36 -0.02 1.34
N LEU A 139 -1.96 -0.16 2.53
CA LEU A 139 -1.31 -0.79 3.68
C LEU A 139 -0.74 -2.17 3.35
N TYR A 140 -1.51 -3.01 2.66
CA TYR A 140 -1.11 -4.38 2.32
C TYR A 140 0.00 -4.42 1.27
N SER A 141 -0.05 -3.58 0.23
CA SER A 141 1.02 -3.48 -0.77
C SER A 141 2.33 -2.99 -0.16
N LEU A 142 2.28 -2.00 0.74
CA LEU A 142 3.46 -1.51 1.46
C LEU A 142 4.07 -2.57 2.40
N ALA A 143 3.22 -3.35 3.08
CA ALA A 143 3.70 -4.51 3.85
C ALA A 143 4.37 -5.55 2.95
N GLY A 144 3.82 -5.79 1.75
CA GLY A 144 4.41 -6.66 0.73
C GLY A 144 5.78 -6.19 0.26
N ILE A 145 5.94 -4.88 -0.01
CA ILE A 145 7.25 -4.29 -0.35
C ILE A 145 8.26 -4.58 0.77
N THR A 146 7.89 -4.30 2.00
CA THR A 146 8.75 -4.49 3.17
C THR A 146 9.25 -5.92 3.33
N ILE A 147 8.33 -6.89 3.24
CA ILE A 147 8.66 -8.31 3.36
C ILE A 147 9.53 -8.76 2.19
N SER A 148 9.16 -8.37 0.98
CA SER A 148 9.90 -8.77 -0.22
C SER A 148 11.30 -8.17 -0.30
N LEU A 149 11.54 -6.97 0.23
CA LEU A 149 12.88 -6.38 0.29
C LEU A 149 13.88 -7.27 1.03
N ASN A 150 13.49 -7.87 2.15
CA ASN A 150 14.34 -8.79 2.89
C ASN A 150 14.70 -10.02 2.02
N LEU A 151 13.71 -10.61 1.34
CA LEU A 151 13.94 -11.75 0.44
C LEU A 151 14.83 -11.39 -0.76
N VAL A 152 14.70 -10.18 -1.28
CA VAL A 152 15.53 -9.65 -2.38
C VAL A 152 16.99 -9.49 -1.94
N ILE A 153 17.21 -8.99 -0.72
CA ILE A 153 18.54 -8.82 -0.14
C ILE A 153 19.21 -10.19 0.02
N ASP A 154 18.50 -11.17 0.56
CA ASP A 154 19.02 -12.53 0.76
C ASP A 154 19.42 -13.16 -0.58
N ASN A 155 18.58 -13.06 -1.61
CA ASN A 155 18.89 -13.54 -2.96
C ASN A 155 20.15 -12.88 -3.53
N THR A 156 20.28 -11.56 -3.36
CA THR A 156 21.43 -10.79 -3.85
C THR A 156 22.70 -11.18 -3.12
N ILE A 157 22.67 -11.36 -1.80
CA ILE A 157 23.82 -11.76 -0.99
C ILE A 157 24.30 -13.16 -1.40
N VAL A 158 23.37 -14.13 -1.44
CA VAL A 158 23.70 -15.51 -1.81
C VAL A 158 24.33 -15.61 -3.19
N MET A 159 23.76 -14.91 -4.18
CA MET A 159 24.30 -14.88 -5.55
C MET A 159 25.67 -14.23 -5.60
N THR A 160 25.83 -13.07 -4.95
CA THR A 160 27.10 -12.34 -4.95
C THR A 160 28.21 -13.13 -4.28
N ASP A 161 27.94 -13.72 -3.12
CA ASP A 161 28.91 -14.54 -2.40
C ASP A 161 29.35 -15.76 -3.22
N HIS A 162 28.39 -16.43 -3.85
CA HIS A 162 28.68 -17.63 -4.63
C HIS A 162 29.50 -17.34 -5.89
N ILE A 163 29.19 -16.22 -6.61
CA ILE A 163 29.93 -15.83 -7.80
C ILE A 163 31.36 -15.39 -7.44
N LEU A 164 31.53 -14.65 -6.34
CA LEU A 164 32.85 -14.19 -5.91
C LEU A 164 33.76 -15.33 -5.45
N HIS A 165 33.24 -16.25 -4.63
CA HIS A 165 34.05 -17.30 -4.01
C HIS A 165 34.16 -18.57 -4.86
N ARG A 166 33.09 -18.96 -5.55
CA ARG A 166 33.06 -20.22 -6.33
C ARG A 166 33.12 -20.06 -7.84
N ARG A 167 33.00 -18.84 -8.32
CA ARG A 167 33.05 -18.50 -9.77
C ARG A 167 32.11 -19.33 -10.65
N ASN A 168 30.94 -19.70 -10.14
CA ASN A 168 29.94 -20.44 -10.90
C ASN A 168 28.52 -19.93 -10.54
N LEU A 169 27.54 -20.26 -11.38
CA LEU A 169 26.15 -19.87 -11.25
C LEU A 169 25.28 -20.96 -10.57
N LYS A 170 25.90 -21.98 -9.94
CA LYS A 170 25.13 -23.11 -9.37
C LYS A 170 24.16 -22.67 -8.26
N ALA A 171 24.51 -21.62 -7.51
CA ALA A 171 23.62 -21.07 -6.47
C ALA A 171 22.31 -20.52 -7.09
N PHE A 172 22.34 -20.09 -8.35
CA PHE A 172 21.14 -19.57 -9.01
C PHE A 172 20.01 -20.60 -9.03
N VAL A 173 20.30 -21.86 -9.28
CA VAL A 173 19.26 -22.92 -9.30
C VAL A 173 18.58 -23.04 -7.94
N SER A 174 19.34 -22.95 -6.84
CA SER A 174 18.80 -23.00 -5.49
C SER A 174 17.97 -21.76 -5.17
N VAL A 175 18.46 -20.56 -5.53
CA VAL A 175 17.74 -19.30 -5.36
C VAL A 175 16.46 -19.29 -6.21
N LEU A 176 16.54 -19.74 -7.47
CA LEU A 176 15.41 -19.88 -8.36
C LEU A 176 14.34 -20.82 -7.78
N ALA A 177 14.73 -22.00 -7.31
CA ALA A 177 13.80 -22.97 -6.72
C ALA A 177 13.10 -22.40 -5.49
N ALA A 178 13.86 -21.80 -4.56
CA ALA A 178 13.31 -21.17 -3.37
C ALA A 178 12.32 -20.03 -3.71
N THR A 179 12.71 -19.16 -4.63
CA THR A 179 11.89 -18.03 -5.04
C THR A 179 10.61 -18.48 -5.77
N LEU A 180 10.71 -19.47 -6.66
CA LEU A 180 9.53 -20.04 -7.35
C LEU A 180 8.58 -20.72 -6.37
N THR A 181 9.10 -21.38 -5.32
CA THR A 181 8.25 -21.98 -4.27
C THR A 181 7.49 -20.89 -3.53
N THR A 182 8.13 -19.77 -3.19
CA THR A 182 7.48 -18.63 -2.52
C THR A 182 6.44 -17.98 -3.44
N ILE A 183 6.77 -17.76 -4.72
CA ILE A 183 5.83 -17.23 -5.71
C ILE A 183 4.63 -18.18 -5.85
N GLY A 184 4.88 -19.50 -5.95
CA GLY A 184 3.81 -20.51 -6.05
C GLY A 184 2.88 -20.50 -4.84
N ALA A 185 3.42 -20.32 -3.64
CA ALA A 185 2.60 -20.18 -2.44
C ALA A 185 1.74 -18.90 -2.45
N LEU A 186 2.25 -17.79 -2.97
CA LEU A 186 1.51 -16.54 -3.06
C LEU A 186 0.44 -16.54 -4.16
N VAL A 187 0.65 -17.29 -5.23
CA VAL A 187 -0.35 -17.44 -6.32
C VAL A 187 -1.67 -17.99 -5.78
N ILE A 188 -1.66 -18.77 -4.69
CA ILE A 188 -2.88 -19.29 -4.09
C ILE A 188 -3.87 -18.20 -3.65
N ILE A 189 -3.36 -16.99 -3.34
CA ILE A 189 -4.18 -15.86 -2.92
C ILE A 189 -5.17 -15.45 -4.00
N PHE A 190 -4.81 -15.59 -5.28
CA PHE A 190 -5.69 -15.24 -6.41
C PHE A 190 -6.85 -16.22 -6.60
N PHE A 191 -6.82 -17.37 -5.93
CA PHE A 191 -7.87 -18.40 -5.94
C PHE A 191 -8.71 -18.41 -4.67
N LEU A 192 -8.49 -17.46 -3.74
CA LEU A 192 -9.29 -17.31 -2.54
C LEU A 192 -10.65 -16.63 -2.84
N ASP A 193 -11.55 -16.71 -1.86
CA ASP A 193 -12.83 -16.01 -1.90
C ASP A 193 -12.64 -14.53 -2.18
N GLU A 194 -13.56 -13.92 -2.93
CA GLU A 194 -13.48 -12.57 -3.45
C GLU A 194 -13.13 -11.53 -2.37
N LYS A 195 -13.74 -11.61 -1.19
CA LYS A 195 -13.50 -10.68 -0.08
C LYS A 195 -12.07 -10.74 0.45
N ILE A 196 -11.51 -11.94 0.57
CA ILE A 196 -10.13 -12.13 1.05
C ILE A 196 -9.15 -11.75 -0.06
N ARG A 197 -9.47 -12.13 -1.29
CA ARG A 197 -8.65 -11.83 -2.46
C ARG A 197 -8.47 -10.34 -2.68
N LEU A 198 -9.55 -9.54 -2.62
CA LEU A 198 -9.50 -8.08 -2.81
C LEU A 198 -8.51 -7.40 -1.85
N ASN A 199 -8.42 -7.87 -0.62
CA ASN A 199 -7.51 -7.30 0.37
C ASN A 199 -6.05 -7.76 0.20
N LEU A 200 -5.81 -8.98 -0.27
CA LEU A 200 -4.48 -9.58 -0.30
C LEU A 200 -3.84 -9.64 -1.68
N GLN A 201 -4.60 -9.41 -2.76
CA GLN A 201 -4.09 -9.51 -4.12
C GLN A 201 -2.95 -8.53 -4.41
N ASP A 202 -3.05 -7.29 -3.92
CA ASP A 202 -2.01 -6.28 -4.11
C ASP A 202 -0.75 -6.62 -3.33
N PHE A 203 -0.90 -7.14 -2.11
CA PHE A 203 0.21 -7.71 -1.35
C PHE A 203 0.93 -8.81 -2.13
N ALA A 204 0.17 -9.80 -2.62
CA ALA A 204 0.72 -10.92 -3.37
C ALA A 204 1.40 -10.47 -4.67
N ALA A 205 0.73 -9.58 -5.43
CA ALA A 205 1.27 -9.05 -6.69
C ALA A 205 2.59 -8.32 -6.47
N VAL A 206 2.66 -7.45 -5.46
CA VAL A 206 3.88 -6.71 -5.11
C VAL A 206 5.03 -7.65 -4.75
N VAL A 207 4.78 -8.65 -3.90
CA VAL A 207 5.82 -9.62 -3.50
C VAL A 207 6.28 -10.46 -4.69
N ILE A 208 5.36 -10.94 -5.52
CA ILE A 208 5.67 -11.71 -6.73
C ILE A 208 6.53 -10.89 -7.69
N ILE A 209 6.16 -9.63 -7.94
CA ILE A 209 6.94 -8.73 -8.82
C ILE A 209 8.34 -8.53 -8.26
N ASN A 210 8.48 -8.20 -6.98
CA ASN A 210 9.79 -8.00 -6.35
C ASN A 210 10.68 -9.24 -6.45
N LEU A 211 10.12 -10.42 -6.20
CA LEU A 211 10.85 -11.67 -6.28
C LEU A 211 11.26 -12.01 -7.72
N ALA A 212 10.35 -11.79 -8.69
CA ALA A 212 10.66 -12.02 -10.11
C ALA A 212 11.76 -11.05 -10.60
N VAL A 213 11.66 -9.78 -10.25
CA VAL A 213 12.69 -8.78 -10.57
C VAL A 213 14.02 -9.13 -9.89
N SER A 214 13.98 -9.59 -8.62
CA SER A 214 15.17 -10.03 -7.89
C SER A 214 15.91 -11.16 -8.59
N LEU A 215 15.19 -12.16 -9.11
CA LEU A 215 15.79 -13.22 -9.89
C LEU A 215 16.46 -12.68 -11.15
N PHE A 216 15.82 -11.76 -11.85
CA PHE A 216 16.37 -11.13 -13.04
C PHE A 216 17.64 -10.33 -12.72
N VAL A 217 17.62 -9.51 -11.69
CA VAL A 217 18.77 -8.71 -11.23
C VAL A 217 19.90 -9.63 -10.78
N ALA A 218 19.60 -10.70 -10.03
CA ALA A 218 20.60 -11.64 -9.55
C ALA A 218 21.27 -12.41 -10.71
N LEU A 219 20.53 -12.74 -11.77
CA LEU A 219 21.05 -13.50 -12.89
C LEU A 219 21.86 -12.65 -13.88
N PHE A 220 21.41 -11.44 -14.18
CA PHE A 220 21.99 -10.61 -15.23
C PHE A 220 22.87 -9.49 -14.70
N PHE A 221 22.40 -8.77 -13.69
CA PHE A 221 23.07 -7.58 -13.19
C PHE A 221 24.24 -7.92 -12.27
N VAL A 222 24.05 -8.81 -11.30
CA VAL A 222 25.09 -9.18 -10.31
C VAL A 222 26.34 -9.73 -10.98
N PRO A 223 26.28 -10.70 -11.92
CA PRO A 223 27.47 -11.19 -12.62
C PRO A 223 28.18 -10.10 -13.42
N SER A 224 27.42 -9.27 -14.15
CA SER A 224 27.97 -8.19 -14.98
C SER A 224 28.70 -7.13 -14.15
N MET A 225 28.20 -6.82 -12.94
CA MET A 225 28.87 -5.88 -12.03
C MET A 225 30.13 -6.46 -11.42
N ILE A 226 30.13 -7.74 -11.05
CA ILE A 226 31.29 -8.40 -10.47
C ILE A 226 32.47 -8.40 -11.47
N ASP A 227 32.21 -8.63 -12.74
CA ASP A 227 33.26 -8.62 -13.78
C ASP A 227 33.88 -7.23 -13.99
N LYS A 228 33.13 -6.15 -13.71
CA LYS A 228 33.63 -4.76 -13.81
C LYS A 228 34.35 -4.27 -12.56
N ILE A 229 34.09 -4.86 -11.41
CA ILE A 229 34.64 -4.44 -10.11
C ILE A 229 35.97 -5.16 -9.80
N LYS A 230 36.27 -6.23 -10.52
CA LYS A 230 37.57 -6.88 -10.48
C LYS A 230 38.64 -6.02 -11.14
#